data_6129a33982b77004adc76541904a14f8
#
_entry.id   6129a33982b77004adc76541904a14f8
#
_cell.length_a   1.000
_cell.length_b   1.000
_cell.length_c   1.000
_cell.angle_alpha   90.00
_cell.angle_beta   90.00
_cell.angle_gamma   90.00
#
_symmetry.space_group_name_H-M   'P 1'
#
loop_
_entity.id
_entity.type
_entity.pdbx_description
1 polymer ?
#
loop_
_entity_poly.entity_id
_entity_poly.type
_entity_poly.pdbx_seq_one_letter_code
_entity_poly.pdbx_strand_id
1 'polypeptide(L)'
;MLDTDFSKGRLGHEQTVTMDDLIRFHGHWCDGLVVGALGLGEAMKQLYPNAPIDRTDLRILSRSSPCLTDVAVMLTGGRMQFGTFQVSDTLPGLYIVQRISDGRAFSVKLQPGVKPAAIDSLTPLAVRQMLSPCGLDSLQAIEAAFGADLLARDPKTTFTVEELPGFQWPMTAFTTYTKTDILNKNAPRCAH
;
A
#
# COMPACT_ATOMS: atom_id res chain seq x y z
N MET A 1 13.91 -0.21 -0.36
CA MET A 1 13.35 -0.02 -1.72
C MET A 1 14.28 0.83 -2.54
N LEU A 2 14.27 0.69 -3.86
CA LEU A 2 15.04 1.54 -4.78
C LEU A 2 14.14 2.59 -5.43
N ASP A 3 14.69 3.77 -5.63
CA ASP A 3 14.13 4.85 -6.44
C ASP A 3 15.23 5.50 -7.29
N THR A 4 14.92 6.51 -8.08
CA THR A 4 15.92 7.28 -8.82
C THR A 4 16.71 8.18 -7.87
N ASP A 5 18.02 8.34 -8.14
CA ASP A 5 18.93 9.14 -7.32
C ASP A 5 18.62 10.65 -7.36
N PHE A 6 18.00 11.11 -8.45
CA PHE A 6 17.43 12.45 -8.60
C PHE A 6 16.40 12.48 -9.74
N SER A 7 15.71 13.58 -9.94
CA SER A 7 14.76 13.72 -11.06
C SER A 7 15.44 13.46 -12.40
N LYS A 8 14.91 12.51 -13.18
CA LYS A 8 15.47 12.00 -14.44
C LYS A 8 16.80 11.26 -14.26
N GLY A 9 17.11 10.85 -13.02
CA GLY A 9 18.30 10.12 -12.67
C GLY A 9 18.21 8.63 -12.93
N ARG A 10 19.27 7.92 -12.52
CA ARG A 10 19.35 6.46 -12.58
C ARG A 10 18.75 5.81 -11.34
N LEU A 11 18.28 4.59 -11.50
CA LEU A 11 17.86 3.78 -10.36
C LEU A 11 19.10 3.49 -9.48
N GLY A 12 18.96 3.61 -8.17
CA GLY A 12 20.05 3.32 -7.23
C GLY A 12 19.97 4.05 -5.90
N HIS A 13 19.01 4.96 -5.72
CA HIS A 13 18.74 5.55 -4.42
C HIS A 13 18.01 4.54 -3.54
N GLU A 14 18.69 4.09 -2.49
CA GLU A 14 18.07 3.24 -1.48
C GLU A 14 17.31 4.10 -0.46
N GLN A 15 16.07 3.73 -0.20
CA GLN A 15 15.27 4.36 0.84
C GLN A 15 14.55 3.32 1.70
N THR A 16 14.41 3.64 2.97
CA THR A 16 13.60 2.91 3.93
C THR A 16 12.40 3.77 4.30
N VAL A 17 11.21 3.21 4.15
CA VAL A 17 9.98 3.84 4.67
C VAL A 17 9.62 3.14 5.96
N THR A 18 9.57 3.90 7.03
CA THR A 18 9.24 3.42 8.37
C THR A 18 7.75 3.62 8.68
N MET A 19 7.25 2.99 9.74
CA MET A 19 5.91 3.27 10.24
C MET A 19 5.75 4.75 10.66
N ASP A 20 6.78 5.36 11.23
CA ASP A 20 6.78 6.78 11.61
C ASP A 20 6.62 7.70 10.38
N ASP A 21 7.21 7.34 9.24
CA ASP A 21 7.03 8.10 8.00
C ASP A 21 5.59 8.01 7.50
N LEU A 22 4.98 6.82 7.59
CA LEU A 22 3.57 6.61 7.25
C LEU A 22 2.65 7.41 8.17
N ILE A 23 2.91 7.40 9.49
CA ILE A 23 2.14 8.17 10.48
C ILE A 23 2.25 9.68 10.20
N ARG A 24 3.45 10.20 9.91
CA ARG A 24 3.64 11.62 9.55
C ARG A 24 2.90 12.00 8.27
N PHE A 25 2.90 11.12 7.28
CA PHE A 25 2.21 11.35 6.02
C PHE A 25 0.69 11.31 6.17
N HIS A 26 0.17 10.35 6.93
CA HIS A 26 -1.26 10.16 7.19
C HIS A 26 -1.83 11.16 8.21
N GLY A 27 -1.01 11.63 9.14
CA GLY A 27 -1.36 12.60 10.18
C GLY A 27 -1.60 12.00 11.58
N HIS A 28 -1.84 10.69 11.69
CA HIS A 28 -2.03 10.00 12.97
C HIS A 28 -1.74 8.51 12.83
N TRP A 29 -1.55 7.85 13.98
CA TRP A 29 -1.47 6.40 14.03
C TRP A 29 -2.86 5.77 13.96
N CYS A 30 -3.03 4.70 13.19
CA CYS A 30 -4.23 3.86 13.18
C CYS A 30 -3.89 2.42 12.76
N ASP A 31 -4.78 1.49 13.10
CA ASP A 31 -4.68 0.08 12.71
C ASP A 31 -4.72 -0.10 11.18
N GLY A 32 -5.47 0.74 10.48
CA GLY A 32 -5.55 0.74 9.02
C GLY A 32 -4.21 1.00 8.32
N LEU A 33 -3.33 1.85 8.90
CA LEU A 33 -1.96 2.04 8.40
C LEU A 33 -1.14 0.75 8.57
N VAL A 34 -1.25 0.10 9.73
CA VAL A 34 -0.52 -1.15 10.02
C VAL A 34 -0.99 -2.25 9.07
N VAL A 35 -2.30 -2.44 8.92
CA VAL A 35 -2.90 -3.39 7.96
C VAL A 35 -2.39 -3.12 6.55
N GLY A 36 -2.44 -1.86 6.11
CA GLY A 36 -2.00 -1.46 4.78
C GLY A 36 -0.52 -1.73 4.54
N ALA A 37 0.34 -1.30 5.45
CA ALA A 37 1.80 -1.41 5.33
C ALA A 37 2.27 -2.86 5.32
N LEU A 38 1.79 -3.68 6.26
CA LEU A 38 2.18 -5.09 6.35
C LEU A 38 1.66 -5.88 5.15
N GLY A 39 0.38 -5.72 4.78
CA GLY A 39 -0.20 -6.42 3.65
C GLY A 39 0.45 -6.07 2.32
N LEU A 40 0.65 -4.78 2.04
CA LEU A 40 1.32 -4.35 0.81
C LEU A 40 2.79 -4.79 0.80
N GLY A 41 3.47 -4.72 1.95
CA GLY A 41 4.85 -5.19 2.10
C GLY A 41 5.01 -6.66 1.70
N GLU A 42 4.09 -7.53 2.12
CA GLU A 42 4.13 -8.95 1.74
C GLU A 42 3.94 -9.16 0.23
N ALA A 43 3.02 -8.44 -0.41
CA ALA A 43 2.84 -8.54 -1.86
C ALA A 43 4.06 -8.01 -2.64
N MET A 44 4.66 -6.92 -2.20
CA MET A 44 5.88 -6.40 -2.82
C MET A 44 7.06 -7.38 -2.69
N LYS A 45 7.21 -8.08 -1.57
CA LYS A 45 8.21 -9.17 -1.43
C LYS A 45 7.96 -10.31 -2.41
N GLN A 46 6.71 -10.65 -2.71
CA GLN A 46 6.38 -11.68 -3.71
C GLN A 46 6.70 -11.21 -5.14
N LEU A 47 6.56 -9.93 -5.44
CA LEU A 47 6.97 -9.36 -6.73
C LEU A 47 8.50 -9.33 -6.89
N TYR A 48 9.25 -9.16 -5.80
CA TYR A 48 10.70 -9.02 -5.80
C TYR A 48 11.38 -10.03 -4.85
N PRO A 49 11.23 -11.35 -5.05
CA PRO A 49 11.67 -12.35 -4.07
C PRO A 49 13.20 -12.40 -3.90
N ASN A 50 13.96 -12.00 -4.92
CA ASN A 50 15.43 -12.09 -4.96
C ASN A 50 16.11 -10.76 -5.35
N ALA A 51 15.39 -9.66 -5.30
CA ALA A 51 15.89 -8.34 -5.70
C ALA A 51 15.32 -7.23 -4.80
N PRO A 52 16.01 -6.11 -4.68
CA PRO A 52 15.43 -4.93 -4.05
C PRO A 52 14.15 -4.49 -4.78
N ILE A 53 13.16 -4.03 -4.02
CA ILE A 53 11.89 -3.54 -4.57
C ILE A 53 12.17 -2.26 -5.36
N ASP A 54 11.92 -2.28 -6.67
CA ASP A 54 11.95 -1.08 -7.52
C ASP A 54 10.60 -0.34 -7.40
N ARG A 55 10.59 0.70 -6.59
CA ARG A 55 9.40 1.55 -6.37
C ARG A 55 8.91 2.23 -7.64
N THR A 56 9.79 2.43 -8.61
CA THR A 56 9.45 3.10 -9.88
C THR A 56 8.77 2.17 -10.90
N ASP A 57 8.79 0.86 -10.63
CA ASP A 57 8.22 -0.18 -11.49
C ASP A 57 6.90 -0.75 -10.95
N LEU A 58 6.27 -0.04 -10.02
CA LEU A 58 5.02 -0.45 -9.38
C LEU A 58 3.83 0.40 -9.83
N ARG A 59 2.67 -0.25 -9.90
CA ARG A 59 1.36 0.40 -9.91
C ARG A 59 0.39 -0.35 -9.00
N ILE A 60 -0.57 0.37 -8.44
CA ILE A 60 -1.40 -0.17 -7.38
C ILE A 60 -2.85 0.28 -7.50
N LEU A 61 -3.76 -0.69 -7.33
CA LEU A 61 -5.19 -0.49 -7.12
C LEU A 61 -5.48 -0.69 -5.64
N SER A 62 -5.98 0.34 -4.97
CA SER A 62 -6.30 0.33 -3.55
C SER A 62 -7.81 0.29 -3.33
N ARG A 63 -8.25 -0.41 -2.29
CA ARG A 63 -9.59 -0.21 -1.75
C ARG A 63 -9.74 1.23 -1.25
N SER A 64 -10.94 1.78 -1.34
CA SER A 64 -11.25 3.12 -0.85
C SER A 64 -11.15 3.16 0.69
N SER A 65 -10.07 3.76 1.17
CA SER A 65 -9.79 3.99 2.59
C SER A 65 -8.64 5.00 2.69
N PRO A 66 -8.74 6.07 3.49
CA PRO A 66 -7.64 7.02 3.68
C PRO A 66 -6.32 6.33 4.05
N CYS A 67 -6.35 5.44 5.05
CA CYS A 67 -5.16 4.71 5.51
C CYS A 67 -4.51 3.88 4.39
N LEU A 68 -5.34 3.10 3.66
CA LEU A 68 -4.83 2.23 2.59
C LEU A 68 -4.29 3.04 1.41
N THR A 69 -4.97 4.13 1.02
CA THR A 69 -4.53 4.98 -0.09
C THR A 69 -3.22 5.69 0.22
N ASP A 70 -3.04 6.18 1.43
CA ASP A 70 -1.82 6.85 1.86
C ASP A 70 -0.64 5.87 1.89
N VAL A 71 -0.82 4.67 2.44
CA VAL A 71 0.18 3.60 2.39
C VAL A 71 0.53 3.24 0.94
N ALA A 72 -0.48 3.07 0.07
CA ALA A 72 -0.27 2.73 -1.33
C ALA A 72 0.59 3.78 -2.04
N VAL A 73 0.26 5.06 -1.89
CA VAL A 73 1.02 6.17 -2.48
C VAL A 73 2.43 6.25 -1.91
N MET A 74 2.58 6.14 -0.61
CA MET A 74 3.87 6.28 0.06
C MET A 74 4.83 5.15 -0.32
N LEU A 75 4.36 3.89 -0.34
CA LEU A 75 5.22 2.75 -0.64
C LEU A 75 5.49 2.55 -2.14
N THR A 76 4.54 2.85 -3.02
CA THR A 76 4.69 2.58 -4.46
C THR A 76 5.06 3.80 -5.29
N GLY A 77 4.94 5.01 -4.72
CA GLY A 77 5.07 6.24 -5.51
C GLY A 77 3.95 6.44 -6.54
N GLY A 78 2.86 5.68 -6.41
CA GLY A 78 1.73 5.71 -7.33
C GLY A 78 1.06 7.09 -7.41
N ARG A 79 0.64 7.48 -8.61
CA ARG A 79 -0.08 8.72 -8.86
C ARG A 79 -1.17 8.48 -9.90
N MET A 80 -2.35 9.05 -9.67
CA MET A 80 -3.49 8.92 -10.60
C MET A 80 -3.16 9.49 -11.97
N GLN A 81 -2.53 10.67 -12.03
CA GLN A 81 -2.18 11.33 -13.29
C GLN A 81 -1.18 10.55 -14.15
N PHE A 82 -0.43 9.63 -13.57
CA PHE A 82 0.49 8.74 -14.30
C PHE A 82 -0.12 7.37 -14.60
N GLY A 83 -1.38 7.14 -14.18
CA GLY A 83 -2.03 5.84 -14.32
C GLY A 83 -1.39 4.72 -13.48
N THR A 84 -0.63 5.08 -12.45
CA THR A 84 0.06 4.11 -11.58
C THR A 84 -0.62 3.92 -10.22
N PHE A 85 -1.72 4.66 -9.98
CA PHE A 85 -2.54 4.54 -8.78
C PHE A 85 -4.02 4.68 -9.14
N GLN A 86 -4.85 3.81 -8.59
CA GLN A 86 -6.30 3.89 -8.68
C GLN A 86 -6.94 3.44 -7.38
N VAL A 87 -8.19 3.87 -7.17
CA VAL A 87 -9.02 3.50 -6.03
C VAL A 87 -10.28 2.80 -6.54
N SER A 88 -10.70 1.74 -5.86
CA SER A 88 -11.93 1.00 -6.19
C SER A 88 -12.67 0.57 -4.93
N ASP A 89 -13.94 0.95 -4.84
CA ASP A 89 -14.84 0.51 -3.76
C ASP A 89 -15.26 -0.96 -3.90
N THR A 90 -15.15 -1.51 -5.10
CA THR A 90 -15.53 -2.89 -5.40
C THR A 90 -14.39 -3.89 -5.28
N LEU A 91 -13.18 -3.43 -4.88
CA LEU A 91 -12.03 -4.31 -4.71
C LEU A 91 -12.30 -5.31 -3.57
N PRO A 92 -12.20 -6.64 -3.83
CA PRO A 92 -12.54 -7.67 -2.83
C PRO A 92 -11.50 -7.83 -1.71
N GLY A 93 -10.41 -7.08 -1.76
CA GLY A 93 -9.33 -7.09 -0.76
C GLY A 93 -8.87 -5.69 -0.39
N LEU A 94 -7.61 -5.59 0.03
CA LEU A 94 -6.97 -4.32 0.38
C LEU A 94 -6.35 -3.66 -0.85
N TYR A 95 -5.60 -4.47 -1.63
CA TYR A 95 -4.81 -4.02 -2.77
C TYR A 95 -4.77 -5.04 -3.90
N ILE A 96 -4.55 -4.54 -5.11
CA ILE A 96 -3.85 -5.27 -6.17
C ILE A 96 -2.62 -4.45 -6.53
N VAL A 97 -1.43 -5.02 -6.36
CA VAL A 97 -0.16 -4.41 -6.75
C VAL A 97 0.39 -5.14 -7.96
N GLN A 98 0.86 -4.38 -8.96
CA GLN A 98 1.40 -4.94 -10.19
C GLN A 98 2.80 -4.36 -10.47
N ARG A 99 3.73 -5.22 -10.89
CA ARG A 99 4.99 -4.82 -11.48
C ARG A 99 4.76 -4.48 -12.95
N ILE A 100 5.19 -3.28 -13.37
CA ILE A 100 4.87 -2.75 -14.70
C ILE A 100 5.67 -3.49 -15.79
N SER A 101 6.93 -3.81 -15.52
CA SER A 101 7.87 -4.36 -16.50
C SER A 101 7.49 -5.73 -17.06
N ASP A 102 6.85 -6.59 -16.27
CA ASP A 102 6.45 -7.93 -16.67
C ASP A 102 4.96 -8.24 -16.48
N GLY A 103 4.21 -7.29 -15.92
CA GLY A 103 2.77 -7.42 -15.71
C GLY A 103 2.35 -8.37 -14.57
N ARG A 104 3.28 -8.95 -13.81
CA ARG A 104 2.93 -9.77 -12.63
C ARG A 104 2.18 -8.95 -11.60
N ALA A 105 1.10 -9.50 -11.09
CA ALA A 105 0.24 -8.82 -10.13
C ALA A 105 -0.14 -9.74 -8.97
N PHE A 106 -0.30 -9.15 -7.79
CA PHE A 106 -0.77 -9.85 -6.58
C PHE A 106 -1.93 -9.11 -5.94
N SER A 107 -2.95 -9.87 -5.53
CA SER A 107 -3.99 -9.38 -4.63
C SER A 107 -3.59 -9.58 -3.17
N VAL A 108 -4.06 -8.67 -2.32
CA VAL A 108 -3.81 -8.70 -0.87
C VAL A 108 -5.14 -8.64 -0.14
N LYS A 109 -5.36 -9.57 0.77
CA LYS A 109 -6.54 -9.63 1.64
C LYS A 109 -6.12 -9.89 3.08
N LEU A 110 -6.82 -9.28 4.02
CA LEU A 110 -6.73 -9.69 5.43
C LEU A 110 -7.45 -11.04 5.59
N GLN A 111 -6.86 -11.98 6.31
CA GLN A 111 -7.50 -13.28 6.54
C GLN A 111 -8.77 -13.13 7.39
N PRO A 112 -9.80 -13.94 7.14
CA PRO A 112 -11.01 -13.94 7.95
C PRO A 112 -10.71 -14.15 9.45
N GLY A 113 -11.39 -13.40 10.30
CA GLY A 113 -11.26 -13.50 11.76
C GLY A 113 -10.02 -12.84 12.36
N VAL A 114 -9.12 -12.27 11.56
CA VAL A 114 -7.95 -11.52 12.07
C VAL A 114 -8.40 -10.18 12.66
N LYS A 115 -9.28 -9.46 11.97
CA LYS A 115 -9.81 -8.18 12.47
C LYS A 115 -10.82 -8.43 13.59
N PRO A 116 -10.71 -7.76 14.76
CA PRO A 116 -11.70 -7.87 15.82
C PRO A 116 -13.10 -7.44 15.35
N ALA A 117 -14.11 -8.28 15.59
CA ALA A 117 -15.50 -8.00 15.19
C ALA A 117 -16.05 -6.70 15.81
N ALA A 118 -15.53 -6.29 16.97
CA ALA A 118 -15.90 -5.04 17.62
C ALA A 118 -15.53 -3.81 16.75
N ILE A 119 -14.42 -3.84 16.02
CA ILE A 119 -14.05 -2.75 15.09
C ILE A 119 -15.09 -2.67 13.97
N ASP A 120 -15.49 -3.80 13.38
CA ASP A 120 -16.47 -3.82 12.30
C ASP A 120 -17.86 -3.33 12.74
N SER A 121 -18.23 -3.55 14.01
CA SER A 121 -19.50 -3.08 14.55
C SER A 121 -19.49 -1.62 15.00
N LEU A 122 -18.37 -1.12 15.56
CA LEU A 122 -18.28 0.22 16.13
C LEU A 122 -17.89 1.28 15.08
N THR A 123 -17.04 0.96 14.11
CA THR A 123 -16.59 1.92 13.09
C THR A 123 -17.74 2.57 12.31
N PRO A 124 -18.77 1.83 11.83
CA PRO A 124 -19.92 2.48 11.17
C PRO A 124 -20.70 3.44 12.05
N LEU A 125 -20.74 3.18 13.37
CA LEU A 125 -21.38 4.09 14.33
C LEU A 125 -20.53 5.34 14.56
N ALA A 126 -19.20 5.19 14.64
CA ALA A 126 -18.27 6.31 14.73
C ALA A 126 -18.39 7.23 13.50
N VAL A 127 -18.39 6.67 12.29
CA VAL A 127 -18.55 7.42 11.03
C VAL A 127 -19.87 8.20 10.99
N ARG A 128 -20.92 7.65 11.55
CA ARG A 128 -22.23 8.32 11.66
C ARG A 128 -22.34 9.27 12.86
N GLN A 129 -21.27 9.44 13.64
CA GLN A 129 -21.24 10.25 14.85
C GLN A 129 -22.27 9.78 15.91
N MET A 130 -22.52 8.47 16.00
CA MET A 130 -23.50 7.86 16.89
C MET A 130 -22.87 7.22 18.14
N LEU A 131 -21.55 7.23 18.28
CA LEU A 131 -20.89 6.75 19.50
C LEU A 131 -20.90 7.84 20.58
N SER A 132 -21.07 7.41 21.83
CA SER A 132 -20.77 8.25 22.99
C SER A 132 -19.26 8.51 23.09
N PRO A 133 -18.80 9.51 23.86
CA PRO A 133 -17.37 9.71 24.12
C PRO A 133 -16.66 8.44 24.61
N CYS A 134 -17.23 7.73 25.58
CA CYS A 134 -16.69 6.45 26.07
C CYS A 134 -16.69 5.35 24.97
N GLY A 135 -17.66 5.40 24.05
CA GLY A 135 -17.70 4.47 22.91
C GLY A 135 -16.56 4.73 21.92
N LEU A 136 -16.22 6.01 21.69
CA LEU A 136 -15.05 6.40 20.87
C LEU A 136 -13.75 5.98 21.53
N ASP A 137 -13.58 6.21 22.84
CA ASP A 137 -12.39 5.80 23.59
C ASP A 137 -12.23 4.25 23.54
N SER A 138 -13.34 3.51 23.66
CA SER A 138 -13.34 2.07 23.56
C SER A 138 -12.92 1.59 22.16
N LEU A 139 -13.43 2.20 21.09
CA LEU A 139 -13.02 1.89 19.71
C LEU A 139 -11.53 2.15 19.51
N GLN A 140 -11.03 3.32 19.92
CA GLN A 140 -9.60 3.65 19.82
C GLN A 140 -8.71 2.65 20.57
N ALA A 141 -9.12 2.22 21.78
CA ALA A 141 -8.36 1.23 22.55
C ALA A 141 -8.30 -0.12 21.83
N ILE A 142 -9.41 -0.57 21.21
CA ILE A 142 -9.47 -1.82 20.46
C ILE A 142 -8.62 -1.73 19.18
N GLU A 143 -8.70 -0.63 18.44
CA GLU A 143 -7.87 -0.39 17.24
C GLU A 143 -6.39 -0.31 17.58
N ALA A 144 -6.03 0.34 18.70
CA ALA A 144 -4.64 0.39 19.17
C ALA A 144 -4.10 -0.99 19.54
N ALA A 145 -4.88 -1.79 20.27
CA ALA A 145 -4.51 -3.16 20.63
C ALA A 145 -4.38 -4.06 19.39
N PHE A 146 -5.28 -3.93 18.42
CA PHE A 146 -5.24 -4.67 17.17
C PHE A 146 -4.00 -4.33 16.33
N GLY A 147 -3.68 -3.05 16.16
CA GLY A 147 -2.48 -2.65 15.45
C GLY A 147 -1.19 -3.13 16.11
N ALA A 148 -1.10 -3.08 17.45
CA ALA A 148 0.04 -3.61 18.19
C ALA A 148 0.19 -5.14 18.02
N ASP A 149 -0.92 -5.86 18.05
CA ASP A 149 -0.96 -7.30 17.83
C ASP A 149 -0.51 -7.66 16.39
N LEU A 150 -0.96 -6.92 15.38
CA LEU A 150 -0.53 -7.11 14.00
C LEU A 150 0.98 -6.94 13.81
N LEU A 151 1.59 -5.95 14.46
CA LEU A 151 3.03 -5.72 14.41
C LEU A 151 3.84 -6.86 15.05
N ALA A 152 3.24 -7.60 15.99
CA ALA A 152 3.86 -8.74 16.66
C ALA A 152 3.67 -10.08 15.92
N ARG A 153 2.72 -10.17 14.98
CA ARG A 153 2.41 -11.39 14.22
C ARG A 153 3.29 -11.57 13.00
N ASP A 154 3.43 -12.82 12.54
CA ASP A 154 3.93 -13.10 11.20
C ASP A 154 2.89 -12.64 10.17
N PRO A 155 3.26 -11.70 9.26
CA PRO A 155 2.33 -11.23 8.22
C PRO A 155 1.78 -12.35 7.33
N LYS A 156 2.49 -13.46 7.14
CA LYS A 156 2.03 -14.61 6.36
C LYS A 156 0.83 -15.32 6.97
N THR A 157 0.65 -15.22 8.29
CA THR A 157 -0.52 -15.77 8.99
C THR A 157 -1.68 -14.76 9.06
N THR A 158 -1.42 -13.53 8.69
CA THR A 158 -2.33 -12.39 8.79
C THR A 158 -2.98 -12.06 7.45
N PHE A 159 -2.21 -12.20 6.36
CA PHE A 159 -2.65 -11.84 5.02
C PHE A 159 -2.67 -13.04 4.08
N THR A 160 -3.63 -13.02 3.15
CA THR A 160 -3.63 -13.85 1.95
C THR A 160 -3.09 -13.00 0.81
N VAL A 161 -1.99 -13.45 0.19
CA VAL A 161 -1.37 -12.82 -0.97
C VAL A 161 -1.41 -13.80 -2.11
N GLU A 162 -2.17 -13.50 -3.17
CA GLU A 162 -2.43 -14.41 -4.30
C GLU A 162 -1.98 -13.77 -5.61
N GLU A 163 -1.19 -14.50 -6.41
CA GLU A 163 -0.85 -14.07 -7.76
C GLU A 163 -2.10 -14.05 -8.63
N LEU A 164 -2.23 -13.02 -9.47
CA LEU A 164 -3.32 -12.83 -10.42
C LEU A 164 -2.77 -13.01 -11.85
N PRO A 165 -2.70 -14.25 -12.37
CA PRO A 165 -2.17 -14.49 -13.70
C PRO A 165 -2.99 -13.76 -14.76
N GLY A 166 -2.32 -13.05 -15.66
CA GLY A 166 -2.99 -12.33 -16.75
C GLY A 166 -3.80 -11.11 -16.33
N PHE A 167 -3.59 -10.59 -15.11
CA PHE A 167 -4.29 -9.39 -14.63
C PHE A 167 -4.07 -8.22 -15.59
N GLN A 168 -5.17 -7.66 -16.08
CA GLN A 168 -5.16 -6.48 -16.93
C GLN A 168 -5.39 -5.24 -16.09
N TRP A 169 -4.44 -4.30 -16.17
CA TRP A 169 -4.58 -3.03 -15.49
C TRP A 169 -5.77 -2.24 -16.06
N PRO A 170 -6.70 -1.78 -15.23
CA PRO A 170 -7.83 -1.01 -15.74
C PRO A 170 -7.33 0.33 -16.29
N MET A 171 -7.61 0.56 -17.58
CA MET A 171 -7.31 1.84 -18.23
C MET A 171 -8.27 2.90 -17.75
N THR A 172 -7.74 4.01 -17.27
CA THR A 172 -8.55 5.19 -16.91
C THR A 172 -8.27 6.34 -17.86
N ALA A 173 -9.28 7.19 -18.06
CA ALA A 173 -9.19 8.38 -18.90
C ALA A 173 -8.19 9.45 -18.39
N PHE A 174 -7.63 9.24 -17.20
CA PHE A 174 -6.75 10.22 -16.53
C PHE A 174 -5.26 10.04 -16.83
N THR A 175 -4.86 9.11 -17.68
CA THR A 175 -3.45 8.89 -18.03
C THR A 175 -2.98 9.97 -19.01
N THR A 176 -2.81 11.20 -18.54
CA THR A 176 -2.43 12.34 -19.40
C THR A 176 -0.95 12.68 -19.33
N TYR A 177 -0.21 12.15 -18.37
CA TYR A 177 1.20 12.51 -18.17
C TYR A 177 2.10 11.27 -18.14
N THR A 178 3.19 11.35 -18.88
CA THR A 178 4.30 10.40 -18.74
C THR A 178 5.10 10.74 -17.48
N LYS A 179 5.43 9.75 -16.67
CA LYS A 179 6.31 9.92 -15.51
C LYS A 179 7.74 10.15 -15.97
N THR A 180 8.08 11.43 -16.23
CA THR A 180 9.35 11.83 -16.86
C THR A 180 10.55 11.74 -15.92
N ASP A 181 10.34 11.73 -14.62
CA ASP A 181 11.38 11.67 -13.59
C ASP A 181 12.13 10.33 -13.54
N ILE A 182 11.57 9.27 -14.14
CA ILE A 182 12.15 7.93 -14.17
C ILE A 182 12.65 7.49 -15.56
N LEU A 183 12.62 8.36 -16.57
CA LEU A 183 12.93 7.98 -17.96
C LEU A 183 14.36 7.44 -18.12
N ASN A 184 15.31 7.91 -17.33
CA ASN A 184 16.71 7.51 -17.38
C ASN A 184 17.09 6.45 -16.34
N LYS A 185 16.12 5.83 -15.65
CA LYS A 185 16.41 4.88 -14.55
C LYS A 185 17.35 3.75 -14.96
N ASN A 186 17.30 3.31 -16.20
CA ASN A 186 18.13 2.23 -16.75
C ASN A 186 19.32 2.73 -17.61
N ALA A 187 19.60 4.04 -17.60
CA ALA A 187 20.70 4.58 -18.38
C ALA A 187 22.06 4.05 -17.88
N PRO A 188 23.01 3.68 -18.78
CA PRO A 188 24.33 3.21 -18.38
C PRO A 188 25.10 4.31 -17.64
N ARG A 189 26.01 3.90 -16.75
CA ARG A 189 26.96 4.82 -16.13
C ARG A 189 28.08 5.14 -17.12
N CYS A 190 28.69 6.31 -16.93
CA CYS A 190 29.87 6.71 -17.70
C CYS A 190 31.00 5.70 -17.39
N ALA A 191 31.61 5.15 -18.42
CA ALA A 191 32.84 4.37 -18.28
C ALA A 191 34.00 5.37 -18.09
N HIS A 192 34.65 5.34 -16.94
CA HIS A 192 35.88 6.11 -16.64
C HIS A 192 37.09 5.20 -16.84
#